data_d09de361ada90fa0e460ca8c1bb527b7
#
_entry.id   d09de361ada90fa0e460ca8c1bb527b7
#
_cell.length_a   1.000
_cell.length_b   1.000
_cell.length_c   1.000
_cell.angle_alpha   90.00
_cell.angle_beta   90.00
_cell.angle_gamma   90.00
#
_symmetry.space_group_name_H-M   'P 1'
#
loop_
_entity.id
_entity.type
_entity.pdbx_description
1 polymer ?
#
loop_
_entity_poly.entity_id
_entity_poly.type
_entity_poly.pdbx_seq_one_letter_code
_entity_poly.pdbx_strand_id
1 'polypeptide(L)'
;GRYIFKKDIFSHIDNDNAGKNGEIQITDAIMSNIDDFVGYEFHGERFDCGSKIGYLKANIAYGLQSHELKDELSSYLGDIKNL
;
A
#
# COMPACT_ATOMS: atom_id res chain seq x y z
N GLY A 1 -2.16 2.38 3.35
CA GLY A 1 -2.46 3.51 2.52
C GLY A 1 -1.31 4.49 2.40
N ARG A 2 -1.48 5.47 1.56
CA ARG A 2 -0.50 6.55 1.38
C ARG A 2 -1.18 7.86 1.70
N TYR A 3 -0.47 8.75 2.40
CA TYR A 3 -1.03 9.98 2.89
C TYR A 3 -0.10 11.15 2.62
N ILE A 4 -0.70 12.29 2.31
CA ILE A 4 0.00 13.57 2.29
C ILE A 4 -0.68 14.44 3.34
N PHE A 5 0.07 14.85 4.34
CA PHE A 5 -0.45 15.62 5.47
C PHE A 5 0.07 17.05 5.46
N LYS A 6 -0.78 17.96 5.91
CA LYS A 6 -0.31 19.28 6.34
C LYS A 6 0.42 19.13 7.67
N LYS A 7 1.29 20.06 7.96
CA LYS A 7 2.09 20.07 9.20
C LYS A 7 1.22 20.03 10.46
N ASP A 8 0.04 20.63 10.41
CA ASP A 8 -0.89 20.70 11.54
C ASP A 8 -1.44 19.32 11.95
N ILE A 9 -1.22 18.28 11.16
CA ILE A 9 -1.66 16.93 11.54
C ILE A 9 -1.13 16.52 12.92
N PHE A 10 0.04 16.98 13.30
CA PHE A 10 0.63 16.65 14.59
C PHE A 10 -0.23 17.16 15.77
N SER A 11 -0.98 18.25 15.59
CA SER A 11 -1.87 18.76 16.63
C SER A 11 -3.11 17.89 16.82
N HIS A 12 -3.42 17.01 15.88
CA HIS A 12 -4.54 16.07 15.92
C HIS A 12 -4.16 14.70 16.47
N ILE A 13 -2.90 14.51 16.82
CA ILE A 13 -2.42 13.26 17.42
C ILE A 13 -2.50 13.39 18.93
N ASP A 14 -3.34 12.55 19.54
CA ASP A 14 -3.54 12.54 20.99
C ASP A 14 -2.73 11.40 21.60
N ASN A 15 -1.62 11.74 22.25
CA ASN A 15 -0.74 10.78 22.89
C ASN A 15 -1.34 10.12 24.12
N ASP A 16 -2.38 10.76 24.73
CA ASP A 16 -3.02 10.26 25.93
C ASP A 16 -4.22 9.37 25.64
N ASN A 17 -4.64 9.30 24.39
CA ASN A 17 -5.81 8.55 23.95
C ASN A 17 -5.44 7.54 22.88
N ALA A 18 -4.86 6.44 23.31
CA ALA A 18 -4.50 5.35 22.40
C ALA A 18 -5.76 4.72 21.79
N GLY A 19 -5.70 4.44 20.48
CA GLY A 19 -6.76 3.77 19.76
C GLY A 19 -6.83 2.27 20.02
N LYS A 20 -7.38 1.51 19.08
CA LYS A 20 -7.46 0.06 19.14
C LYS A 20 -6.10 -0.56 19.47
N ASN A 21 -6.10 -1.58 20.34
CA ASN A 21 -4.90 -2.30 20.74
C ASN A 21 -3.86 -1.46 21.51
N GLY A 22 -4.27 -0.33 22.07
CA GLY A 22 -3.38 0.54 22.82
C GLY A 22 -2.39 1.32 21.98
N GLU A 23 -2.59 1.36 20.66
CA GLU A 23 -1.72 2.08 19.72
C GLU A 23 -2.30 3.44 19.36
N ILE A 24 -1.42 4.41 19.15
CA ILE A 24 -1.79 5.70 18.59
C ILE A 24 -1.84 5.55 17.07
N GLN A 25 -3.04 5.70 16.50
CA GLN A 25 -3.28 5.45 15.08
C GLN A 25 -3.38 6.77 14.32
N ILE A 26 -2.69 6.83 13.16
CA ILE A 26 -2.81 8.01 12.28
C ILE A 26 -4.23 8.16 11.73
N THR A 27 -4.97 7.06 11.58
CA THR A 27 -6.36 7.08 11.14
C THR A 27 -7.27 7.82 12.11
N ASP A 28 -6.98 7.80 13.41
CA ASP A 28 -7.74 8.55 14.39
C ASP A 28 -7.52 10.06 14.23
N ALA A 29 -6.29 10.48 13.92
CA ALA A 29 -5.98 11.87 13.63
C ALA A 29 -6.68 12.35 12.35
N ILE A 30 -6.75 11.51 11.33
CA ILE A 30 -7.46 11.80 10.09
C ILE A 30 -8.95 11.97 10.38
N MET A 31 -9.54 11.06 11.15
CA MET A 31 -10.97 11.12 11.49
C MET A 31 -11.32 12.36 12.27
N SER A 32 -10.48 12.80 13.20
CA SER A 32 -10.71 14.00 13.99
C SER A 32 -10.69 15.29 13.14
N ASN A 33 -10.12 15.22 11.95
CA ASN A 33 -9.98 16.37 11.04
C ASN A 33 -10.44 16.02 9.62
N ILE A 34 -11.44 15.16 9.52
CA ILE A 34 -11.85 14.54 8.24
C ILE A 34 -12.25 15.57 7.18
N ASP A 35 -12.79 16.72 7.57
CA ASP A 35 -13.23 17.74 6.63
C ASP A 35 -12.08 18.38 5.84
N ASP A 36 -10.85 18.27 6.34
CA ASP A 36 -9.67 18.78 5.67
C ASP A 36 -9.02 17.75 4.71
N PHE A 37 -9.59 16.57 4.63
CA PHE A 37 -9.03 15.49 3.79
C PHE A 37 -9.86 15.25 2.55
N VAL A 38 -9.15 14.89 1.49
CA VAL A 38 -9.75 14.43 0.24
C VAL A 38 -9.13 13.10 -0.15
N GLY A 39 -9.93 12.24 -0.75
CA GLY A 39 -9.42 11.03 -1.38
C GLY A 39 -8.89 11.33 -2.76
N TYR A 40 -7.73 10.79 -3.07
CA TYR A 40 -7.15 10.88 -4.40
C TYR A 40 -7.12 9.50 -5.04
N GLU A 41 -7.81 9.35 -6.16
CA GLU A 41 -7.80 8.12 -6.93
C GLU A 41 -6.59 8.13 -7.88
N PHE A 42 -5.67 7.20 -7.68
CA PHE A 42 -4.50 7.11 -8.55
C PHE A 42 -4.72 6.07 -9.66
N HIS A 43 -4.05 6.28 -10.77
CA HIS A 43 -3.99 5.32 -11.85
C HIS A 43 -2.79 4.40 -11.66
N GLY A 44 -3.05 3.11 -11.51
CA GLY A 44 -2.00 2.15 -11.26
C GLY A 44 -2.56 0.91 -10.60
N GLU A 45 -1.69 -0.03 -10.33
CA GLU A 45 -2.05 -1.28 -9.70
C GLU A 45 -1.54 -1.31 -8.26
N ARG A 46 -2.40 -1.73 -7.35
CA ARG A 46 -2.07 -1.83 -5.94
C ARG A 46 -1.88 -3.29 -5.56
N PHE A 47 -0.80 -3.56 -4.82
CA PHE A 47 -0.53 -4.88 -4.27
C PHE A 47 -0.47 -4.80 -2.76
N ASP A 48 -1.16 -5.73 -2.10
CA ASP A 48 -1.08 -5.88 -0.65
C ASP A 48 -0.03 -6.93 -0.32
N CYS A 49 1.19 -6.49 -0.06
CA CYS A 49 2.29 -7.40 0.26
C CYS A 49 2.18 -8.02 1.66
N GLY A 50 1.20 -7.59 2.46
CA GLY A 50 0.89 -8.22 3.74
C GLY A 50 0.18 -9.56 3.59
N SER A 51 -0.41 -9.85 2.45
CA SER A 51 -0.95 -11.17 2.12
C SER A 51 0.07 -11.96 1.29
N LYS A 52 0.05 -13.29 1.45
CA LYS A 52 0.97 -14.16 0.70
C LYS A 52 0.75 -14.03 -0.80
N ILE A 53 -0.49 -14.09 -1.24
CA ILE A 53 -0.81 -13.97 -2.67
C ILE A 53 -0.51 -12.58 -3.22
N GLY A 54 -0.77 -11.53 -2.45
CA GLY A 54 -0.46 -10.16 -2.85
C GLY A 54 1.04 -9.93 -3.03
N TYR A 55 1.85 -10.50 -2.15
CA TYR A 55 3.31 -10.47 -2.25
C TYR A 55 3.79 -11.15 -3.54
N LEU A 56 3.28 -12.34 -3.84
CA LEU A 56 3.64 -13.07 -5.06
C LEU A 56 3.22 -12.30 -6.32
N LYS A 57 2.02 -11.75 -6.32
CA LYS A 57 1.54 -10.94 -7.44
C LYS A 57 2.42 -9.72 -7.68
N ALA A 58 2.83 -9.04 -6.60
CA ALA A 58 3.71 -7.88 -6.70
C ALA A 58 5.06 -8.26 -7.33
N ASN A 59 5.66 -9.36 -6.89
CA ASN A 59 6.93 -9.82 -7.43
C ASN A 59 6.83 -10.12 -8.93
N ILE A 60 5.78 -10.80 -9.35
CA ILE A 60 5.57 -11.12 -10.76
C ILE A 60 5.36 -9.85 -11.58
N ALA A 61 4.50 -8.95 -11.11
CA ALA A 61 4.20 -7.73 -11.82
C ALA A 61 5.44 -6.84 -12.03
N TYR A 62 6.22 -6.65 -10.97
CA TYR A 62 7.45 -5.87 -11.05
C TYR A 62 8.53 -6.56 -11.88
N GLY A 63 8.64 -7.88 -11.77
CA GLY A 63 9.57 -8.65 -12.60
C GLY A 63 9.26 -8.50 -14.09
N LEU A 64 8.01 -8.53 -14.47
CA LEU A 64 7.59 -8.36 -15.86
C LEU A 64 7.83 -6.95 -16.40
N GLN A 65 7.97 -5.95 -15.53
CA GLN A 65 8.31 -4.58 -15.93
C GLN A 65 9.82 -4.34 -16.01
N SER A 66 10.63 -5.24 -15.49
CA SER A 66 12.08 -5.12 -15.50
C SER A 66 12.64 -5.51 -16.85
N HIS A 67 13.42 -4.62 -17.48
CA HIS A 67 14.09 -4.95 -18.76
C HIS A 67 15.02 -6.15 -18.65
N GLU A 68 15.66 -6.31 -17.50
CA GLU A 68 16.58 -7.41 -17.26
C GLU A 68 15.88 -8.76 -17.11
N LEU A 69 14.69 -8.78 -16.47
CA LEU A 69 14.03 -10.00 -16.05
C LEU A 69 12.85 -10.41 -16.92
N LYS A 70 12.32 -9.46 -17.68
CA LYS A 70 11.04 -9.59 -18.38
C LYS A 70 10.96 -10.85 -19.25
N ASP A 71 11.94 -11.05 -20.12
CA ASP A 71 11.89 -12.13 -21.12
C ASP A 71 12.01 -13.51 -20.48
N GLU A 72 12.95 -13.68 -19.58
CA GLU A 72 13.14 -14.95 -18.88
C GLU A 72 11.95 -15.28 -17.98
N LEU A 73 11.45 -14.28 -17.25
CA LEU A 73 10.28 -14.47 -16.39
C LEU A 73 9.03 -14.81 -17.19
N SER A 74 8.79 -14.12 -18.30
CA SER A 74 7.66 -14.41 -19.20
C SER A 74 7.71 -15.82 -19.73
N SER A 75 8.89 -16.28 -20.15
CA SER A 75 9.10 -17.63 -20.64
C SER A 75 8.81 -18.68 -19.56
N TYR A 76 9.33 -18.44 -18.36
CA TYR A 76 9.08 -19.33 -17.23
C TYR A 76 7.60 -19.43 -16.87
N LEU A 77 6.91 -18.30 -16.81
CA LEU A 77 5.47 -18.27 -16.51
C LEU A 77 4.66 -19.01 -17.58
N GLY A 78 5.06 -18.90 -18.85
CA GLY A 78 4.45 -19.64 -19.93
C GLY A 78 4.63 -21.14 -19.77
N ASP A 79 5.79 -21.58 -19.34
CA ASP A 79 6.10 -23.01 -19.13
C ASP A 79 5.28 -23.61 -17.99
N ILE A 80 5.19 -22.93 -16.85
CA ILE A 80 4.44 -23.44 -15.69
C ILE A 80 2.94 -23.41 -15.88
N LYS A 81 2.43 -22.59 -16.79
CA LYS A 81 1.00 -22.49 -17.10
C LYS A 81 0.43 -23.83 -17.58
N ASN A 82 1.26 -24.69 -18.14
CA ASN A 82 0.88 -25.97 -18.69
C ASN A 82 1.00 -27.14 -17.71
N LEU A 83 1.29 -26.85 -16.44
CA LEU A 83 1.38 -27.88 -15.39
C LEU A 83 0.03 -28.45 -14.99
#